data_77ade96a43d9ca79e1b5faf7c964832d
#
_entry.id   77ade96a43d9ca79e1b5faf7c964832d
#
_cell.length_a   1.000
_cell.length_b   1.000
_cell.length_c   1.000
_cell.angle_alpha   90.00
_cell.angle_beta   90.00
_cell.angle_gamma   90.00
#
_symmetry.space_group_name_H-M   'P 1'
#
loop_
_entity.id
_entity.type
_entity.pdbx_description
1 polymer ?
#
loop_
_entity_poly.entity_id
_entity_poly.type
_entity_poly.pdbx_seq_one_letter_code
_entity_poly.pdbx_strand_id
1 'polypeptide(L)'
;IGVSNAAMLTGEKDLVGKGVSYCATCDGMLYRDKPVAVIAYTEEGEHEADFLGEICPVVYFLPQYKTEYQPKHASVQVVKARPQAVLGTEEVTGLATDAGELKMEGIFILRQSDPAETLMPELEMDGPFVKVNRDQATNVPGVYAAGDCTGKPWQIARATGEGLVAVLSAIGYIDGKK
;
A
#
# COMPACT_ATOMS: atom_id res chain seq x y z
N ILE A 1 1.72 9.31 5.08
CA ILE A 1 1.42 10.24 3.99
C ILE A 1 2.24 9.86 2.76
N GLY A 2 1.66 9.08 1.87
CA GLY A 2 2.32 8.58 0.68
C GLY A 2 3.25 7.38 0.93
N VAL A 3 3.82 6.87 -0.17
CA VAL A 3 4.74 5.73 -0.13
C VAL A 3 6.08 6.17 0.45
N SER A 4 6.59 5.43 1.42
CA SER A 4 7.87 5.72 2.05
C SER A 4 9.00 5.78 1.01
N ASN A 5 10.07 6.53 1.32
CA ASN A 5 11.30 6.61 0.53
C ASN A 5 12.13 5.30 0.53
N ALA A 6 11.51 4.14 0.79
CA ALA A 6 12.17 2.85 0.63
C ALA A 6 12.65 2.71 -0.83
N ALA A 7 13.90 2.32 -1.01
CA ALA A 7 14.48 2.18 -2.34
C ALA A 7 13.61 1.28 -3.22
N MET A 8 13.32 1.75 -4.43
CA MET A 8 12.63 0.95 -5.42
C MET A 8 13.52 -0.19 -5.88
N LEU A 9 12.91 -1.32 -6.21
CA LEU A 9 13.60 -2.43 -6.84
C LEU A 9 13.97 -2.06 -8.28
N THR A 10 15.05 -2.63 -8.78
CA THR A 10 15.38 -2.49 -10.20
C THR A 10 14.22 -2.99 -11.05
N GLY A 11 13.82 -2.25 -12.09
CA GLY A 11 12.69 -2.58 -12.98
C GLY A 11 11.29 -2.28 -12.41
N GLU A 12 11.17 -1.99 -11.12
CA GLU A 12 9.86 -1.74 -10.49
C GLU A 12 9.10 -0.60 -11.16
N LYS A 13 9.75 0.55 -11.31
CA LYS A 13 9.10 1.77 -11.86
C LYS A 13 8.56 1.58 -13.27
N ASP A 14 9.27 0.85 -14.10
CA ASP A 14 8.95 0.68 -15.53
C ASP A 14 7.78 -0.28 -15.74
N LEU A 15 7.50 -1.12 -14.73
CA LEU A 15 6.48 -2.17 -14.75
C LEU A 15 5.28 -1.87 -13.84
N VAL A 16 5.17 -0.67 -13.27
CA VAL A 16 3.95 -0.23 -12.55
C VAL A 16 2.75 -0.23 -13.51
N GLY A 17 1.66 -0.91 -13.12
CA GLY A 17 0.48 -1.12 -13.96
C GLY A 17 0.67 -2.16 -15.08
N LYS A 18 1.87 -2.76 -15.17
CA LYS A 18 2.20 -3.84 -16.12
C LYS A 18 2.64 -5.12 -15.40
N GLY A 19 2.08 -5.32 -14.22
CA GLY A 19 2.39 -6.45 -13.35
C GLY A 19 2.84 -6.02 -11.95
N VAL A 20 3.36 -4.82 -11.75
CA VAL A 20 3.64 -4.25 -10.44
C VAL A 20 2.45 -3.43 -9.96
N SER A 21 1.99 -3.70 -8.73
CA SER A 21 0.94 -2.97 -8.04
C SER A 21 1.34 -2.68 -6.58
N TYR A 22 0.69 -1.70 -5.96
CA TYR A 22 0.86 -1.33 -4.55
C TYR A 22 -0.40 -1.59 -3.70
N CYS A 23 -1.41 -2.27 -4.28
CA CYS A 23 -2.69 -2.53 -3.61
C CYS A 23 -3.31 -3.83 -4.14
N ALA A 24 -3.26 -4.90 -3.36
CA ALA A 24 -3.83 -6.19 -3.79
C ALA A 24 -5.36 -6.15 -3.84
N THR A 25 -6.02 -5.46 -2.92
CA THR A 25 -7.48 -5.31 -2.94
C THR A 25 -8.00 -4.48 -4.11
N CYS A 26 -7.14 -3.61 -4.70
CA CYS A 26 -7.48 -2.82 -5.88
C CYS A 26 -7.34 -3.64 -7.16
N ASP A 27 -6.19 -4.30 -7.35
CA ASP A 27 -5.77 -4.88 -8.62
C ASP A 27 -5.75 -6.41 -8.61
N GLY A 28 -5.89 -7.07 -7.45
CA GLY A 28 -5.73 -8.52 -7.31
C GLY A 28 -6.62 -9.33 -8.23
N MET A 29 -7.83 -8.84 -8.51
CA MET A 29 -8.77 -9.53 -9.42
C MET A 29 -8.26 -9.62 -10.88
N LEU A 30 -7.34 -8.76 -11.30
CA LEU A 30 -6.69 -8.81 -12.62
C LEU A 30 -5.71 -9.99 -12.74
N TYR A 31 -5.33 -10.55 -11.59
CA TYR A 31 -4.38 -11.67 -11.46
C TYR A 31 -5.04 -12.97 -11.02
N ARG A 32 -6.38 -13.05 -11.11
CA ARG A 32 -7.08 -14.32 -10.86
C ARG A 32 -6.48 -15.43 -11.74
N ASP A 33 -6.26 -16.58 -11.13
CA ASP A 33 -5.68 -17.77 -11.76
C ASP A 33 -4.21 -17.60 -12.26
N LYS A 34 -3.53 -16.54 -11.84
CA LYS A 34 -2.12 -16.26 -12.16
C LYS A 34 -1.23 -16.39 -10.92
N PRO A 35 0.04 -16.82 -11.08
CA PRO A 35 1.00 -16.78 -9.98
C PRO A 35 1.41 -15.32 -9.70
N VAL A 36 1.48 -14.97 -8.41
CA VAL A 36 1.83 -13.63 -7.96
C VAL A 36 2.81 -13.64 -6.79
N ALA A 37 3.43 -12.50 -6.52
CA ALA A 37 4.20 -12.29 -5.28
C ALA A 37 3.63 -11.11 -4.48
N VAL A 38 3.77 -11.20 -3.16
CA VAL A 38 3.55 -10.11 -2.21
C VAL A 38 4.88 -9.83 -1.51
N ILE A 39 5.45 -8.66 -1.77
CA ILE A 39 6.64 -8.18 -1.05
C ILE A 39 6.15 -7.25 0.04
N ALA A 40 6.25 -7.69 1.30
CA ALA A 40 5.68 -6.99 2.43
C ALA A 40 6.76 -6.41 3.35
N TYR A 41 6.72 -5.12 3.57
CA TYR A 41 7.57 -4.41 4.52
C TYR A 41 6.86 -4.15 5.87
N THR A 42 5.57 -4.49 5.95
CA THR A 42 4.72 -4.38 7.15
C THR A 42 3.79 -5.58 7.28
N GLU A 43 3.26 -5.82 8.48
CA GLU A 43 2.32 -6.91 8.78
C GLU A 43 1.01 -6.84 7.97
N GLU A 44 0.65 -5.68 7.45
CA GLU A 44 -0.53 -5.52 6.59
C GLU A 44 -0.45 -6.38 5.33
N GLY A 45 0.76 -6.69 4.86
CA GLY A 45 0.98 -7.59 3.74
C GLY A 45 0.48 -9.02 3.95
N GLU A 46 0.32 -9.46 5.20
CA GLU A 46 -0.21 -10.79 5.53
C GLU A 46 -1.69 -10.91 5.12
N HIS A 47 -2.48 -9.85 5.36
CA HIS A 47 -3.88 -9.79 4.93
C HIS A 47 -4.02 -9.77 3.40
N GLU A 48 -3.13 -9.03 2.72
CA GLU A 48 -3.11 -8.97 1.26
C GLU A 48 -2.70 -10.32 0.65
N ALA A 49 -1.74 -11.03 1.28
CA ALA A 49 -1.35 -12.37 0.85
C ALA A 49 -2.49 -13.38 1.03
N ASP A 50 -3.22 -13.33 2.16
CA ASP A 50 -4.40 -14.18 2.37
C ASP A 50 -5.49 -13.89 1.34
N PHE A 51 -5.80 -12.61 1.06
CA PHE A 51 -6.76 -12.23 0.03
C PHE A 51 -6.38 -12.77 -1.35
N LEU A 52 -5.13 -12.59 -1.77
CA LEU A 52 -4.65 -13.14 -3.03
C LEU A 52 -4.64 -14.67 -3.03
N GLY A 53 -4.43 -15.30 -1.87
CA GLY A 53 -4.48 -16.75 -1.69
C GLY A 53 -5.84 -17.37 -2.01
N GLU A 54 -6.93 -16.59 -1.95
CA GLU A 54 -8.29 -17.03 -2.33
C GLU A 54 -8.48 -17.10 -3.86
N ILE A 55 -7.73 -16.30 -4.62
CA ILE A 55 -7.99 -16.08 -6.06
C ILE A 55 -6.83 -16.49 -6.97
N CYS A 56 -5.63 -16.66 -6.43
CA CYS A 56 -4.43 -17.00 -7.17
C CYS A 56 -3.96 -18.44 -6.85
N PRO A 57 -3.48 -19.20 -7.83
CA PRO A 57 -3.01 -20.57 -7.61
C PRO A 57 -1.72 -20.65 -6.80
N VAL A 58 -0.88 -19.62 -6.89
CA VAL A 58 0.38 -19.49 -6.14
C VAL A 58 0.59 -18.03 -5.76
N VAL A 59 0.83 -17.80 -4.47
CA VAL A 59 1.22 -16.50 -3.92
C VAL A 59 2.54 -16.65 -3.19
N TYR A 60 3.61 -16.09 -3.72
CA TYR A 60 4.88 -16.01 -3.01
C TYR A 60 4.85 -14.83 -2.05
N PHE A 61 4.79 -15.11 -0.75
CA PHE A 61 4.83 -14.07 0.29
C PHE A 61 6.26 -13.86 0.76
N LEU A 62 6.82 -12.68 0.50
CA LEU A 62 8.20 -12.29 0.86
C LEU A 62 8.17 -11.21 1.97
N PRO A 63 8.07 -11.60 3.25
CA PRO A 63 8.16 -10.64 4.34
C PRO A 63 9.59 -10.09 4.46
N GLN A 64 9.72 -8.77 4.50
CA GLN A 64 10.97 -8.07 4.70
C GLN A 64 11.11 -7.58 6.16
N TYR A 65 10.37 -8.22 7.07
CA TYR A 65 10.36 -8.03 8.51
C TYR A 65 10.29 -9.39 9.22
N LYS A 66 10.49 -9.40 10.53
CA LYS A 66 10.36 -10.63 11.30
C LYS A 66 8.89 -10.93 11.55
N THR A 67 8.41 -12.08 11.09
CA THR A 67 7.02 -12.52 11.25
C THR A 67 6.94 -13.99 11.64
N GLU A 68 5.86 -14.36 12.34
CA GLU A 68 5.42 -15.73 12.62
C GLU A 68 4.15 -16.07 11.84
N TYR A 69 3.88 -15.35 10.77
CA TYR A 69 2.71 -15.50 9.92
C TYR A 69 2.50 -16.93 9.47
N GLN A 70 1.26 -17.39 9.64
CA GLN A 70 0.76 -18.68 9.17
C GLN A 70 -0.28 -18.43 8.10
N PRO A 71 -0.01 -18.74 6.82
CA PRO A 71 -0.97 -18.55 5.74
C PRO A 71 -2.28 -19.30 5.97
N LYS A 72 -3.40 -18.67 5.67
CA LYS A 72 -4.73 -19.31 5.72
C LYS A 72 -5.00 -20.20 4.51
N HIS A 73 -4.29 -19.96 3.41
CA HIS A 73 -4.48 -20.66 2.15
C HIS A 73 -3.23 -21.43 1.75
N ALA A 74 -3.39 -22.68 1.30
CA ALA A 74 -2.29 -23.53 0.83
C ALA A 74 -1.56 -22.98 -0.41
N SER A 75 -2.22 -22.08 -1.15
CA SER A 75 -1.65 -21.35 -2.29
C SER A 75 -0.58 -20.33 -1.87
N VAL A 76 -0.57 -19.88 -0.61
CA VAL A 76 0.40 -18.90 -0.10
C VAL A 76 1.65 -19.62 0.41
N GLN A 77 2.78 -19.29 -0.18
CA GLN A 77 4.10 -19.83 0.17
C GLN A 77 4.99 -18.74 0.76
N VAL A 78 5.37 -18.87 2.02
CA VAL A 78 6.28 -17.93 2.67
C VAL A 78 7.70 -18.15 2.17
N VAL A 79 8.27 -17.16 1.51
CA VAL A 79 9.62 -17.19 0.94
C VAL A 79 10.54 -16.24 1.71
N LYS A 80 11.51 -16.78 2.42
CA LYS A 80 12.52 -16.01 3.16
C LYS A 80 13.67 -15.62 2.24
N ALA A 81 13.41 -14.64 1.36
CA ALA A 81 14.38 -14.10 0.42
C ALA A 81 14.27 -12.59 0.33
N ARG A 82 15.34 -11.92 -0.07
CA ARG A 82 15.38 -10.48 -0.31
C ARG A 82 15.12 -10.20 -1.79
N PRO A 83 14.09 -9.42 -2.12
CA PRO A 83 13.85 -9.01 -3.49
C PRO A 83 14.96 -8.07 -3.97
N GLN A 84 15.39 -8.23 -5.23
CA GLN A 84 16.45 -7.44 -5.85
C GLN A 84 15.97 -6.70 -7.09
N ALA A 85 15.28 -7.39 -7.99
CA ALA A 85 14.81 -6.81 -9.25
C ALA A 85 13.50 -7.45 -9.71
N VAL A 86 12.62 -6.62 -10.25
CA VAL A 86 11.45 -7.06 -11.00
C VAL A 86 11.91 -7.40 -12.42
N LEU A 87 11.55 -8.59 -12.89
CA LEU A 87 11.93 -9.10 -14.20
C LEU A 87 10.79 -8.93 -15.19
N GLY A 88 11.15 -8.53 -16.41
CA GLY A 88 10.24 -8.30 -17.53
C GLY A 88 10.61 -7.04 -18.30
N THR A 89 10.01 -6.87 -19.48
CA THR A 89 10.18 -5.68 -20.33
C THR A 89 8.85 -4.99 -20.59
N GLU A 90 7.88 -5.70 -21.11
CA GLU A 90 6.52 -5.21 -21.38
C GLU A 90 5.57 -5.49 -20.19
N GLU A 91 5.76 -6.65 -19.56
CA GLU A 91 4.99 -7.12 -18.40
C GLU A 91 5.93 -7.82 -17.42
N VAL A 92 5.48 -7.99 -16.18
CA VAL A 92 6.20 -8.77 -15.17
C VAL A 92 6.25 -10.24 -15.61
N THR A 93 7.44 -10.83 -15.56
CA THR A 93 7.69 -12.25 -15.82
C THR A 93 8.27 -12.98 -14.61
N GLY A 94 8.72 -12.23 -13.61
CA GLY A 94 9.30 -12.79 -12.40
C GLY A 94 9.93 -11.77 -11.47
N LEU A 95 10.54 -12.30 -10.42
CA LEU A 95 11.26 -11.56 -9.38
C LEU A 95 12.62 -12.21 -9.14
N ALA A 96 13.69 -11.45 -9.29
CA ALA A 96 15.02 -11.85 -8.84
C ALA A 96 15.16 -11.59 -7.35
N THR A 97 15.70 -12.58 -6.63
CA THR A 97 15.97 -12.52 -5.19
C THR A 97 17.40 -12.98 -4.90
N ASP A 98 17.85 -12.79 -3.67
CA ASP A 98 19.14 -13.32 -3.19
C ASP A 98 19.18 -14.87 -3.10
N ALA A 99 18.02 -15.53 -3.19
CA ALA A 99 17.87 -16.98 -3.18
C ALA A 99 17.57 -17.58 -4.59
N GLY A 100 17.54 -16.76 -5.64
CA GLY A 100 17.22 -17.15 -7.01
C GLY A 100 16.02 -16.42 -7.58
N GLU A 101 15.57 -16.85 -8.75
CA GLU A 101 14.48 -16.24 -9.47
C GLU A 101 13.15 -16.98 -9.22
N LEU A 102 12.08 -16.21 -9.04
CA LEU A 102 10.71 -16.69 -8.94
C LEU A 102 9.94 -16.24 -10.18
N LYS A 103 9.18 -17.15 -10.79
CA LYS A 103 8.33 -16.83 -11.97
C LYS A 103 6.94 -16.47 -11.53
N MET A 104 6.44 -15.32 -12.00
CA MET A 104 5.10 -14.82 -11.71
C MET A 104 4.68 -13.75 -12.72
N GLU A 105 3.39 -13.43 -12.73
CA GLU A 105 2.81 -12.43 -13.62
C GLU A 105 2.41 -11.13 -12.90
N GLY A 106 2.38 -11.15 -11.55
CA GLY A 106 2.08 -9.98 -10.75
C GLY A 106 2.93 -9.88 -9.49
N ILE A 107 3.27 -8.66 -9.09
CA ILE A 107 4.03 -8.36 -7.87
C ILE A 107 3.33 -7.23 -7.13
N PHE A 108 2.89 -7.50 -5.90
CA PHE A 108 2.29 -6.53 -5.01
C PHE A 108 3.33 -6.09 -3.97
N ILE A 109 3.68 -4.81 -3.96
CA ILE A 109 4.75 -4.28 -3.11
C ILE A 109 4.14 -3.35 -2.05
N LEU A 110 4.12 -3.81 -0.80
CA LEU A 110 3.47 -3.14 0.31
C LEU A 110 4.52 -2.53 1.24
N ARG A 111 4.71 -1.22 1.12
CA ARG A 111 5.66 -0.44 1.92
C ARG A 111 4.93 0.35 3.00
N GLN A 112 5.65 0.64 4.06
CA GLN A 112 5.18 1.56 5.09
C GLN A 112 5.12 2.99 4.52
N SER A 113 4.06 3.72 4.83
CA SER A 113 4.00 5.16 4.58
C SER A 113 4.75 5.95 5.64
N ASP A 114 5.25 7.14 5.29
CA ASP A 114 5.83 8.04 6.27
C ASP A 114 4.75 8.51 7.26
N PRO A 115 5.00 8.47 8.57
CA PRO A 115 4.05 8.93 9.57
C PRO A 115 3.74 10.44 9.40
N ALA A 116 2.49 10.82 9.62
CA ALA A 116 2.05 12.22 9.50
C ALA A 116 2.76 13.15 10.50
N GLU A 117 3.07 12.63 11.69
CA GLU A 117 3.80 13.35 12.74
C GLU A 117 5.21 13.78 12.31
N THR A 118 5.80 13.08 11.34
CA THR A 118 7.10 13.46 10.78
C THR A 118 7.03 14.78 10.01
N LEU A 119 5.89 15.06 9.38
CA LEU A 119 5.66 16.29 8.63
C LEU A 119 5.14 17.43 9.52
N MET A 120 4.31 17.11 10.49
CA MET A 120 3.68 18.09 11.37
C MET A 120 3.47 17.48 12.77
N PRO A 121 4.44 17.66 13.67
CA PRO A 121 4.40 17.07 15.02
C PRO A 121 3.24 17.52 15.90
N GLU A 122 2.60 18.65 15.57
CA GLU A 122 1.47 19.20 16.31
C GLU A 122 0.14 18.53 16.04
N LEU A 123 0.08 17.63 15.05
CA LEU A 123 -1.16 16.91 14.72
C LEU A 123 -1.58 15.96 15.84
N GLU A 124 -2.86 16.01 16.22
CA GLU A 124 -3.45 14.93 17.01
C GLU A 124 -3.63 13.68 16.16
N MET A 125 -3.20 12.55 16.72
CA MET A 125 -3.29 11.26 16.06
C MET A 125 -4.35 10.37 16.74
N ASP A 126 -4.97 9.49 15.91
CA ASP A 126 -5.78 8.37 16.35
C ASP A 126 -5.08 7.08 15.88
N GLY A 127 -4.28 6.48 16.75
CA GLY A 127 -3.34 5.43 16.37
C GLY A 127 -2.36 5.93 15.29
N PRO A 128 -2.22 5.28 14.14
CA PRO A 128 -1.33 5.72 13.06
C PRO A 128 -1.96 6.77 12.13
N PHE A 129 -3.17 7.23 12.40
CA PHE A 129 -3.94 8.11 11.53
C PHE A 129 -4.05 9.52 12.09
N VAL A 130 -4.13 10.50 11.19
CA VAL A 130 -4.43 11.88 11.56
C VAL A 130 -5.88 11.97 12.02
N LYS A 131 -6.09 12.45 13.24
CA LYS A 131 -7.43 12.68 13.78
C LYS A 131 -8.07 13.89 13.11
N VAL A 132 -9.25 13.68 12.52
CA VAL A 132 -10.04 14.73 11.88
C VAL A 132 -11.49 14.70 12.36
N ASN A 133 -12.17 15.82 12.23
CA ASN A 133 -13.61 15.92 12.42
C ASN A 133 -14.35 15.60 11.10
N ARG A 134 -15.70 15.78 11.10
CA ARG A 134 -16.53 15.53 9.91
C ARG A 134 -16.23 16.47 8.73
N ASP A 135 -15.63 17.61 8.99
CA ASP A 135 -15.23 18.60 7.99
C ASP A 135 -13.79 18.38 7.51
N GLN A 136 -13.20 17.25 7.88
CA GLN A 136 -11.80 16.89 7.61
C GLN A 136 -10.79 17.88 8.22
N ALA A 137 -11.20 18.70 9.19
CA ALA A 137 -10.32 19.61 9.92
C ALA A 137 -9.56 18.86 11.02
N THR A 138 -8.27 19.13 11.12
CA THR A 138 -7.39 18.67 12.20
C THR A 138 -7.53 19.55 13.45
N ASN A 139 -6.77 19.24 14.49
CA ASN A 139 -6.64 20.10 15.66
C ASN A 139 -5.87 21.42 15.35
N VAL A 140 -5.11 21.47 14.25
CA VAL A 140 -4.35 22.66 13.84
C VAL A 140 -5.20 23.54 12.93
N PRO A 141 -5.49 24.81 13.33
CA PRO A 141 -6.38 25.68 12.56
C PRO A 141 -5.88 25.94 11.13
N GLY A 142 -6.73 25.66 10.14
CA GLY A 142 -6.40 25.81 8.72
C GLY A 142 -5.69 24.61 8.10
N VAL A 143 -5.47 23.55 8.87
CA VAL A 143 -4.91 22.27 8.39
C VAL A 143 -6.01 21.23 8.31
N TYR A 144 -6.09 20.57 7.16
CA TYR A 144 -7.05 19.53 6.85
C TYR A 144 -6.32 18.27 6.42
N ALA A 145 -6.89 17.10 6.71
CA ALA A 145 -6.37 15.82 6.25
C ALA A 145 -7.48 14.97 5.66
N ALA A 146 -7.18 14.21 4.60
CA ALA A 146 -8.15 13.39 3.89
C ALA A 146 -7.48 12.16 3.27
N GLY A 147 -8.26 11.11 3.06
CA GLY A 147 -7.82 9.87 2.44
C GLY A 147 -7.09 8.95 3.42
N ASP A 148 -6.14 8.18 2.92
CA ASP A 148 -5.49 7.08 3.63
C ASP A 148 -4.85 7.48 4.96
N CYS A 149 -4.39 8.72 5.05
CA CYS A 149 -3.80 9.24 6.29
C CYS A 149 -4.81 9.47 7.43
N THR A 150 -6.11 9.42 7.16
CA THR A 150 -7.19 9.60 8.16
C THR A 150 -7.83 8.30 8.60
N GLY A 151 -7.46 7.15 8.01
CA GLY A 151 -7.97 5.83 8.41
C GLY A 151 -8.30 4.89 7.25
N LYS A 152 -8.88 3.73 7.61
CA LYS A 152 -9.35 2.70 6.66
C LYS A 152 -10.84 2.93 6.31
N PRO A 153 -11.34 2.37 5.18
CA PRO A 153 -10.63 1.59 4.16
C PRO A 153 -9.80 2.48 3.22
N TRP A 154 -8.67 1.98 2.75
CA TRP A 154 -7.79 2.67 1.81
C TRP A 154 -8.33 2.49 0.39
N GLN A 155 -9.24 3.34 0.01
CA GLN A 155 -9.96 3.28 -1.26
C GLN A 155 -10.04 4.65 -1.93
N ILE A 156 -9.86 4.67 -3.25
CA ILE A 156 -9.91 5.90 -4.07
C ILE A 156 -11.21 6.67 -3.83
N ALA A 157 -12.36 5.96 -3.78
CA ALA A 157 -13.66 6.59 -3.58
C ALA A 157 -13.75 7.34 -2.24
N ARG A 158 -13.20 6.75 -1.15
CA ARG A 158 -13.12 7.40 0.15
C ARG A 158 -12.21 8.61 0.11
N ALA A 159 -10.99 8.44 -0.41
CA ALA A 159 -10.00 9.51 -0.50
C ALA A 159 -10.52 10.70 -1.31
N THR A 160 -11.23 10.44 -2.42
CA THR A 160 -11.85 11.47 -3.25
C THR A 160 -12.99 12.19 -2.50
N GLY A 161 -13.85 11.45 -1.81
CA GLY A 161 -14.97 12.03 -1.04
C GLY A 161 -14.48 12.89 0.11
N GLU A 162 -13.54 12.40 0.90
CA GLU A 162 -12.93 13.17 1.99
C GLU A 162 -12.16 14.39 1.47
N GLY A 163 -11.43 14.25 0.36
CA GLY A 163 -10.73 15.35 -0.30
C GLY A 163 -11.67 16.47 -0.72
N LEU A 164 -12.85 16.15 -1.25
CA LEU A 164 -13.89 17.14 -1.57
C LEU A 164 -14.33 17.88 -0.31
N VAL A 165 -14.64 17.17 0.77
CA VAL A 165 -15.05 17.78 2.05
C VAL A 165 -13.95 18.68 2.58
N ALA A 166 -12.71 18.21 2.59
CA ALA A 166 -11.56 18.99 3.07
C ALA A 166 -11.38 20.31 2.31
N VAL A 167 -11.47 20.27 0.98
CA VAL A 167 -11.35 21.48 0.14
C VAL A 167 -12.45 22.47 0.41
N LEU A 168 -13.72 22.03 0.47
CA LEU A 168 -14.84 22.93 0.73
C LEU A 168 -14.75 23.55 2.13
N SER A 169 -14.33 22.78 3.12
CA SER A 169 -14.11 23.27 4.48
C SER A 169 -12.96 24.30 4.54
N ALA A 170 -11.87 24.05 3.81
CA ALA A 170 -10.75 24.98 3.72
C ALA A 170 -11.14 26.32 3.07
N ILE A 171 -11.97 26.27 2.01
CA ILE A 171 -12.52 27.48 1.37
C ILE A 171 -13.36 28.26 2.38
N GLY A 172 -14.29 27.61 3.08
CA GLY A 172 -15.10 28.25 4.12
C GLY A 172 -14.28 28.88 5.23
N TYR A 173 -13.19 28.25 5.65
CA TYR A 173 -12.27 28.79 6.65
C TYR A 173 -11.54 30.05 6.16
N ILE A 174 -11.12 30.09 4.89
CA ILE A 174 -10.45 31.25 4.29
C ILE A 174 -11.46 32.41 4.16
N ASP A 175 -12.69 32.13 3.68
CA ASP A 175 -13.71 33.16 3.50
C ASP A 175 -14.21 33.72 4.83
N GLY A 176 -14.27 32.90 5.88
CA GLY A 176 -14.62 33.35 7.22
C GLY A 176 -13.55 34.19 7.93
N LYS A 177 -12.34 34.32 7.36
CA LYS A 177 -11.24 35.17 7.84
C LYS A 177 -11.14 36.51 7.14
N LYS A 178 -11.93 36.74 6.10
CA LYS A 178 -12.05 38.04 5.43
C LYS A 178 -13.05 38.93 6.16
#